data_5e05b07640437c3f80240c1831a9e5ec
#
_entry.id   5e05b07640437c3f80240c1831a9e5ec
#
_cell.length_a   1.000
_cell.length_b   1.000
_cell.length_c   1.000
_cell.angle_alpha   90.00
_cell.angle_beta   90.00
_cell.angle_gamma   90.00
#
_symmetry.space_group_name_H-M   'P 1'
#
loop_
_entity.id
_entity.type
_entity.pdbx_description
1 polymer ?
#
loop_
_entity_poly.entity_id
_entity_poly.type
_entity_poly.pdbx_seq_one_letter_code
_entity_poly.pdbx_strand_id
1 'polypeptide(L)'
;MLNKGKATASKAALLLSSVLLTSCSLMETEYQEQLKAPASYGNMDNEVSAIAKGERALTGKSEQSHLEYDFYKGFGDDKLTMMIETVLANNYELITAYNNLRSAELALQLTNTNYHPDASASLGASATKDLSQSSKTIEGSNSSLSLSYELDLFGRLSAQSRASYERFKASAYDYQAMRLTIIERTAEYYWNYVYAIENLKLAKEQLATSQKRLELISEMLKQGAADGLEYDQALVNHKINEQAVYNAAYSLTSARNALNALASRFTEVDLEKDIKADALYSAAKVKVATVIPSALLKQRPDLRSYESKLRAAYADTDEATSNFYPQFNISARINSADSTSLTRFFTDPVGALGAVITFPFLNFNQLSIQREGTLVKKDQARLDFANGFITAVKEVSDRVNELSNQDLLFNSYKQELELTERNYQRIEERYRLGGASLSELLDAADSLRSAKNKNLMAHKDLLIATIKLMTAVGGGTFENQLQDTINPQQTLDAAKKVHDTTAQR
;
A
#
# COMPACT_ATOMS: atom_id res chain seq x y z
N MET A 1 23.12 73.78 -1.42
CA MET A 1 22.99 72.59 -2.27
C MET A 1 22.69 71.32 -1.45
N LEU A 2 21.86 71.34 -0.39
CA LEU A 2 21.66 70.23 0.54
C LEU A 2 20.19 69.76 0.64
N ASN A 3 19.32 70.14 -0.28
CA ASN A 3 17.89 69.83 -0.16
C ASN A 3 17.27 69.04 -1.32
N LYS A 4 18.03 68.58 -2.30
CA LYS A 4 17.57 67.75 -3.42
C LYS A 4 17.79 66.25 -3.20
N GLY A 5 18.63 65.81 -2.24
CA GLY A 5 18.91 64.41 -1.97
C GLY A 5 17.84 63.68 -1.11
N LYS A 6 17.08 64.44 -0.28
CA LYS A 6 16.06 63.78 0.59
C LYS A 6 14.74 63.47 -0.11
N ALA A 7 14.41 64.11 -1.22
CA ALA A 7 13.16 63.88 -1.96
C ALA A 7 13.27 62.66 -2.92
N THR A 8 14.47 62.28 -3.37
CA THR A 8 14.65 61.09 -4.22
C THR A 8 14.69 59.79 -3.43
N ALA A 9 15.25 59.83 -2.22
CA ALA A 9 15.29 58.66 -1.34
C ALA A 9 13.86 58.25 -0.81
N SER A 10 13.03 59.26 -0.56
CA SER A 10 11.62 59.03 -0.12
C SER A 10 10.77 58.45 -1.25
N LYS A 11 10.95 58.82 -2.50
CA LYS A 11 10.21 58.29 -3.65
C LYS A 11 10.64 56.86 -4.01
N ALA A 12 11.93 56.53 -3.84
CA ALA A 12 12.43 55.19 -4.02
C ALA A 12 11.92 54.24 -2.93
N ALA A 13 11.83 54.68 -1.67
CA ALA A 13 11.28 53.91 -0.57
C ALA A 13 9.75 53.65 -0.72
N LEU A 14 9.01 54.62 -1.26
CA LEU A 14 7.57 54.47 -1.54
C LEU A 14 7.27 53.57 -2.73
N LEU A 15 8.14 53.54 -3.76
CA LEU A 15 8.04 52.60 -4.87
C LEU A 15 8.40 51.18 -4.46
N LEU A 16 9.40 51.00 -3.60
CA LEU A 16 9.71 49.64 -3.04
C LEU A 16 8.57 49.12 -2.13
N SER A 17 7.92 49.99 -1.34
CA SER A 17 6.81 49.58 -0.47
C SER A 17 5.54 49.21 -1.23
N SER A 18 5.28 49.81 -2.39
CA SER A 18 4.11 49.50 -3.22
C SER A 18 4.29 48.18 -4.00
N VAL A 19 5.51 47.80 -4.37
CA VAL A 19 5.83 46.50 -5.01
C VAL A 19 5.77 45.34 -4.01
N LEU A 20 6.08 45.60 -2.74
CA LEU A 20 6.02 44.58 -1.68
C LEU A 20 4.59 44.20 -1.26
N LEU A 21 3.62 45.11 -1.43
CA LEU A 21 2.22 44.89 -1.00
C LEU A 21 1.36 44.16 -2.06
N THR A 22 1.79 44.10 -3.30
CA THR A 22 1.06 43.41 -4.39
C THR A 22 1.54 41.96 -4.65
N SER A 23 2.64 41.55 -4.03
CA SER A 23 3.25 40.20 -4.30
C SER A 23 2.65 39.09 -3.42
N CYS A 24 1.93 39.38 -2.34
CA CYS A 24 1.39 38.35 -1.45
C CYS A 24 0.15 37.58 -1.97
N SER A 25 -0.47 38.01 -3.08
CA SER A 25 -1.69 37.37 -3.58
C SER A 25 -1.52 36.53 -4.86
N LEU A 26 -0.31 36.38 -5.38
CA LEU A 26 -0.05 35.78 -6.68
C LEU A 26 0.49 34.33 -6.64
N MET A 27 0.65 33.71 -5.46
CA MET A 27 1.43 32.48 -5.32
C MET A 27 0.65 31.25 -4.83
N GLU A 28 -0.67 31.31 -4.72
CA GLU A 28 -1.46 30.10 -4.53
C GLU A 28 -2.04 29.65 -5.86
N THR A 29 -1.36 28.68 -6.52
CA THR A 29 -1.98 27.92 -7.58
C THR A 29 -3.02 26.99 -6.96
N GLU A 30 -4.28 27.41 -7.02
CA GLU A 30 -5.40 26.62 -6.51
C GLU A 30 -5.57 25.37 -7.38
N TYR A 31 -5.35 24.21 -6.78
CA TYR A 31 -5.63 22.92 -7.41
C TYR A 31 -7.15 22.74 -7.51
N GLN A 32 -7.67 22.79 -8.74
CA GLN A 32 -9.07 22.43 -9.01
C GLN A 32 -9.15 21.01 -9.59
N GLU A 33 -9.85 20.15 -8.89
CA GLU A 33 -10.11 18.78 -9.32
C GLU A 33 -10.98 18.76 -10.56
N GLN A 34 -10.42 18.36 -11.72
CA GLN A 34 -11.11 18.36 -13.02
C GLN A 34 -11.67 16.98 -13.42
N LEU A 35 -11.45 15.93 -12.61
CA LEU A 35 -11.88 14.58 -12.94
C LEU A 35 -13.31 14.32 -12.46
N LYS A 36 -14.22 14.03 -13.42
CA LYS A 36 -15.60 13.61 -13.12
C LYS A 36 -15.64 12.08 -13.04
N ALA A 37 -15.84 11.56 -11.82
CA ALA A 37 -16.12 10.15 -11.61
C ALA A 37 -17.57 9.82 -11.98
N PRO A 38 -17.87 8.59 -12.46
CA PRO A 38 -19.25 8.11 -12.60
C PRO A 38 -19.98 8.19 -11.25
N ALA A 39 -21.28 8.48 -11.26
CA ALA A 39 -22.06 8.62 -10.02
C ALA A 39 -22.13 7.32 -9.19
N SER A 40 -22.06 6.15 -9.84
CA SER A 40 -21.99 4.83 -9.19
C SER A 40 -21.43 3.79 -10.16
N TYR A 41 -20.87 2.69 -9.58
CA TYR A 41 -20.45 1.47 -10.29
C TYR A 41 -21.51 0.40 -10.05
N GLY A 42 -21.92 -0.34 -11.08
CA GLY A 42 -22.90 -1.43 -10.95
C GLY A 42 -24.14 -1.30 -11.84
N ASN A 43 -24.19 -0.30 -12.72
CA ASN A 43 -25.18 -0.24 -13.80
C ASN A 43 -24.64 -0.90 -15.07
N MET A 44 -24.19 -2.14 -14.97
CA MET A 44 -24.01 -2.97 -16.15
C MET A 44 -25.27 -3.81 -16.31
N ASP A 45 -25.99 -3.47 -17.37
CA ASP A 45 -27.11 -4.16 -18.01
C ASP A 45 -28.22 -4.75 -17.13
N ASN A 46 -29.44 -4.38 -17.48
CA ASN A 46 -30.71 -4.84 -16.88
C ASN A 46 -30.87 -6.38 -16.83
N GLU A 47 -30.04 -7.17 -17.51
CA GLU A 47 -30.09 -8.62 -17.50
C GLU A 47 -29.44 -9.23 -16.25
N VAL A 48 -28.29 -8.70 -15.79
CA VAL A 48 -27.66 -9.14 -14.53
C VAL A 48 -28.48 -8.68 -13.32
N SER A 49 -29.11 -7.50 -13.43
CA SER A 49 -30.03 -6.96 -12.43
C SER A 49 -31.31 -7.79 -12.27
N ALA A 50 -31.79 -8.49 -13.32
CA ALA A 50 -32.96 -9.37 -13.26
C ALA A 50 -32.66 -10.69 -12.50
N ILE A 51 -31.42 -11.18 -12.59
CA ILE A 51 -30.98 -12.39 -11.85
C ILE A 51 -30.71 -12.05 -10.36
N ALA A 52 -30.23 -10.82 -10.08
CA ALA A 52 -30.01 -10.32 -8.71
C ALA A 52 -31.31 -9.89 -7.99
N LYS A 53 -32.46 -9.74 -8.71
CA LYS A 53 -33.76 -9.38 -8.14
C LYS A 53 -34.52 -10.52 -7.48
N GLY A 54 -33.94 -11.69 -7.35
CA GLY A 54 -34.41 -12.75 -6.45
C GLY A 54 -34.27 -12.32 -4.99
N GLU A 55 -35.15 -11.41 -4.57
CA GLU A 55 -35.44 -11.06 -3.17
C GLU A 55 -34.25 -10.80 -2.22
N ARG A 56 -33.90 -9.53 -2.07
CA ARG A 56 -33.91 -8.82 -0.79
C ARG A 56 -33.55 -7.35 -1.00
N ALA A 57 -34.58 -6.51 -1.04
CA ALA A 57 -34.41 -5.09 -0.76
C ALA A 57 -33.80 -4.96 0.65
N LEU A 58 -32.54 -4.60 0.74
CA LEU A 58 -31.91 -4.20 1.99
C LEU A 58 -32.36 -2.78 2.32
N THR A 59 -33.60 -2.63 2.78
CA THR A 59 -34.01 -1.51 3.63
C THR A 59 -33.57 -1.82 5.05
N GLY A 60 -32.26 -1.87 5.29
CA GLY A 60 -31.68 -1.76 6.61
C GLY A 60 -31.24 -0.31 6.76
N LYS A 61 -31.82 0.42 7.72
CA LYS A 61 -31.22 1.63 8.27
C LYS A 61 -29.74 1.32 8.47
N SER A 62 -28.87 2.11 7.85
CA SER A 62 -27.44 2.11 8.07
C SER A 62 -27.21 2.31 9.58
N GLU A 63 -27.09 1.25 10.34
CA GLU A 63 -26.28 1.29 11.52
C GLU A 63 -24.87 1.54 10.99
N GLN A 64 -24.34 2.73 11.26
CA GLN A 64 -22.99 3.16 11.02
C GLN A 64 -22.05 2.19 11.73
N SER A 65 -21.75 1.05 11.09
CA SER A 65 -20.64 0.24 11.52
C SER A 65 -19.39 0.98 11.07
N HIS A 66 -18.70 1.58 12.02
CA HIS A 66 -17.31 1.99 11.89
C HIS A 66 -16.52 0.76 11.40
N LEU A 67 -16.28 0.67 10.11
CA LEU A 67 -15.27 -0.24 9.58
C LEU A 67 -13.92 0.40 9.90
N GLU A 68 -13.47 0.14 11.12
CA GLU A 68 -12.10 0.37 11.55
C GLU A 68 -11.12 -0.30 10.58
N TYR A 69 -9.81 0.03 10.70
CA TYR A 69 -8.69 -0.59 9.99
C TYR A 69 -8.70 -2.14 9.99
N ASP A 70 -9.65 -2.75 10.68
CA ASP A 70 -9.80 -4.18 10.96
C ASP A 70 -11.00 -4.81 10.23
N PHE A 71 -11.34 -4.29 9.03
CA PHE A 71 -12.48 -4.80 8.22
C PHE A 71 -12.44 -6.32 7.99
N TYR A 72 -11.26 -6.94 8.02
CA TYR A 72 -11.07 -8.38 7.91
C TYR A 72 -11.64 -9.16 9.10
N LYS A 73 -11.85 -8.55 10.25
CA LYS A 73 -12.55 -9.17 11.40
C LYS A 73 -14.01 -9.51 11.10
N GLY A 74 -14.61 -8.83 10.11
CA GLY A 74 -15.97 -9.12 9.63
C GLY A 74 -16.17 -10.53 9.08
N PHE A 75 -15.10 -11.25 8.73
CA PHE A 75 -15.16 -12.66 8.33
C PHE A 75 -15.39 -13.61 9.52
N GLY A 76 -15.27 -13.15 10.78
CA GLY A 76 -15.50 -13.95 11.98
C GLY A 76 -14.50 -15.10 12.16
N ASP A 77 -13.32 -15.02 11.50
CA ASP A 77 -12.25 -16.01 11.58
C ASP A 77 -11.10 -15.45 12.43
N ASP A 78 -11.02 -15.91 13.69
CA ASP A 78 -10.01 -15.48 14.64
C ASP A 78 -8.59 -15.87 14.20
N LYS A 79 -8.45 -16.98 13.44
CA LYS A 79 -7.15 -17.44 12.93
C LYS A 79 -6.67 -16.58 11.77
N LEU A 80 -7.58 -16.20 10.87
CA LEU A 80 -7.31 -15.20 9.83
C LEU A 80 -6.85 -13.88 10.47
N THR A 81 -7.59 -13.42 11.48
CA THR A 81 -7.28 -12.18 12.20
C THR A 81 -5.87 -12.24 12.81
N MET A 82 -5.57 -13.29 13.58
CA MET A 82 -4.24 -13.51 14.18
C MET A 82 -3.14 -13.56 13.12
N MET A 83 -3.40 -14.22 11.97
CA MET A 83 -2.42 -14.32 10.89
C MET A 83 -2.15 -12.97 10.26
N ILE A 84 -3.18 -12.16 9.96
CA ILE A 84 -3.05 -10.81 9.41
C ILE A 84 -2.23 -9.94 10.37
N GLU A 85 -2.56 -9.93 11.66
CA GLU A 85 -1.83 -9.16 12.67
C GLU A 85 -0.35 -9.61 12.77
N THR A 86 -0.10 -10.92 12.69
CA THR A 86 1.26 -11.47 12.68
C THR A 86 2.05 -11.03 11.46
N VAL A 87 1.44 -11.07 10.27
CA VAL A 87 2.10 -10.65 9.02
C VAL A 87 2.34 -9.14 9.04
N LEU A 88 1.37 -8.34 9.43
CA LEU A 88 1.52 -6.87 9.52
C LEU A 88 2.67 -6.47 10.46
N ALA A 89 2.90 -7.23 11.53
CA ALA A 89 3.99 -6.98 12.45
C ALA A 89 5.38 -7.35 11.90
N ASN A 90 5.50 -8.34 11.01
CA ASN A 90 6.79 -8.92 10.63
C ASN A 90 7.15 -8.76 9.15
N ASN A 91 6.22 -8.33 8.29
CA ASN A 91 6.42 -8.31 6.84
C ASN A 91 7.46 -7.25 6.41
N TYR A 92 8.50 -7.66 5.67
CA TYR A 92 9.59 -6.77 5.26
C TYR A 92 9.17 -5.71 4.22
N GLU A 93 8.16 -5.97 3.38
CA GLU A 93 7.65 -4.96 2.45
C GLU A 93 6.99 -3.81 3.23
N LEU A 94 6.23 -4.13 4.28
CA LEU A 94 5.60 -3.13 5.14
C LEU A 94 6.63 -2.36 5.98
N ILE A 95 7.68 -3.04 6.48
CA ILE A 95 8.81 -2.39 7.18
C ILE A 95 9.55 -1.44 6.22
N THR A 96 9.73 -1.82 4.97
CA THR A 96 10.31 -0.95 3.94
C THR A 96 9.45 0.29 3.69
N ALA A 97 8.14 0.12 3.59
CA ALA A 97 7.21 1.25 3.45
C ALA A 97 7.25 2.19 4.67
N TYR A 98 7.37 1.63 5.89
CA TYR A 98 7.60 2.41 7.10
C TYR A 98 8.91 3.21 7.06
N ASN A 99 10.01 2.59 6.63
CA ASN A 99 11.30 3.27 6.51
C ASN A 99 11.25 4.41 5.46
N ASN A 100 10.51 4.23 4.36
CA ASN A 100 10.28 5.27 3.38
C ASN A 100 9.49 6.45 3.98
N LEU A 101 8.46 6.15 4.78
CA LEU A 101 7.68 7.16 5.51
C LEU A 101 8.57 7.93 6.50
N ARG A 102 9.41 7.22 7.26
CA ARG A 102 10.35 7.84 8.19
C ARG A 102 11.40 8.69 7.48
N SER A 103 11.89 8.25 6.33
CA SER A 103 12.82 9.02 5.49
C SER A 103 12.17 10.32 4.98
N ALA A 104 10.91 10.26 4.56
CA ALA A 104 10.18 11.45 4.11
C ALA A 104 9.93 12.44 5.26
N GLU A 105 9.66 11.95 6.48
CA GLU A 105 9.57 12.79 7.68
C GLU A 105 10.90 13.51 7.96
N LEU A 106 12.00 12.78 7.95
CA LEU A 106 13.34 13.38 8.17
C LEU A 106 13.69 14.40 7.10
N ALA A 107 13.30 14.15 5.84
CA ALA A 107 13.46 15.11 4.74
C ALA A 107 12.65 16.41 4.99
N LEU A 108 11.41 16.29 5.49
CA LEU A 108 10.60 17.43 5.90
C LEU A 108 11.25 18.19 7.06
N GLN A 109 11.71 17.48 8.09
CA GLN A 109 12.39 18.10 9.24
C GLN A 109 13.64 18.85 8.77
N LEU A 110 14.45 18.23 7.89
CA LEU A 110 15.64 18.87 7.30
C LEU A 110 15.26 20.12 6.49
N THR A 111 14.20 20.05 5.67
CA THR A 111 13.72 21.21 4.92
C THR A 111 13.31 22.36 5.86
N ASN A 112 12.65 22.02 6.96
CA ASN A 112 12.19 23.01 7.93
C ASN A 112 13.34 23.66 8.74
N THR A 113 14.55 23.07 8.75
CA THR A 113 15.72 23.76 9.34
C THR A 113 16.07 25.03 8.59
N ASN A 114 15.69 25.19 7.32
CA ASN A 114 15.89 26.41 6.54
C ASN A 114 15.14 27.64 7.11
N TYR A 115 14.13 27.43 7.97
CA TYR A 115 13.46 28.51 8.71
C TYR A 115 14.24 28.97 9.94
N HIS A 116 15.33 28.31 10.29
CA HIS A 116 16.17 28.67 11.41
C HIS A 116 17.50 29.24 10.92
N PRO A 117 18.14 30.12 11.70
CA PRO A 117 19.47 30.58 11.37
C PRO A 117 20.46 29.43 11.29
N ASP A 118 21.27 29.41 10.22
CA ASP A 118 22.38 28.46 10.07
C ASP A 118 23.62 29.01 10.78
N ALA A 119 24.21 28.19 11.64
CA ALA A 119 25.40 28.51 12.41
C ALA A 119 26.59 27.69 11.94
N SER A 120 27.69 28.34 11.62
CA SER A 120 28.92 27.65 11.24
C SER A 120 30.12 28.21 12.01
N ALA A 121 31.01 27.31 12.42
CA ALA A 121 32.30 27.67 13.03
C ALA A 121 33.43 27.10 12.17
N SER A 122 34.44 27.88 11.94
CA SER A 122 35.63 27.42 11.22
C SER A 122 36.92 27.85 11.91
N LEU A 123 37.89 26.95 11.92
CA LEU A 123 39.25 27.16 12.36
C LEU A 123 40.15 26.76 11.23
N GLY A 124 41.03 27.64 10.82
CA GLY A 124 42.01 27.39 9.76
C GLY A 124 43.43 27.79 10.17
N ALA A 125 44.39 27.05 9.71
CA ALA A 125 45.81 27.40 9.81
C ALA A 125 46.42 27.31 8.40
N SER A 126 47.24 28.25 8.05
CA SER A 126 47.93 28.30 6.76
C SER A 126 49.40 28.64 6.94
N ALA A 127 50.24 28.07 6.13
CA ALA A 127 51.63 28.44 6.01
C ALA A 127 51.95 28.68 4.50
N THR A 128 52.31 29.89 4.14
CA THR A 128 52.58 30.28 2.76
C THR A 128 54.04 30.65 2.61
N LYS A 129 54.71 30.06 1.61
CA LYS A 129 56.11 30.39 1.27
C LYS A 129 56.20 30.64 -0.21
N ASP A 130 56.76 31.77 -0.57
CA ASP A 130 57.11 32.05 -1.97
C ASP A 130 58.33 31.21 -2.36
N LEU A 131 58.15 30.28 -3.28
CA LEU A 131 59.22 29.36 -3.75
C LEU A 131 60.15 30.00 -4.80
N SER A 132 59.79 31.15 -5.34
CA SER A 132 60.59 31.89 -6.32
C SER A 132 61.66 32.80 -5.70
N GLN A 133 61.49 33.09 -4.38
CA GLN A 133 62.45 33.92 -3.63
C GLN A 133 62.77 33.25 -2.29
N SER A 134 63.93 33.51 -1.71
CA SER A 134 64.31 33.02 -0.37
C SER A 134 63.54 33.76 0.73
N SER A 135 62.22 33.73 0.66
CA SER A 135 61.31 34.42 1.58
C SER A 135 61.00 33.57 2.84
N LYS A 136 60.71 34.23 3.95
CA LYS A 136 60.24 33.58 5.17
C LYS A 136 58.87 32.97 4.92
N THR A 137 58.61 31.83 5.50
CA THR A 137 57.25 31.26 5.60
C THR A 137 56.38 32.22 6.41
N ILE A 138 55.27 32.61 5.85
CA ILE A 138 54.24 33.41 6.53
C ILE A 138 53.22 32.39 7.08
N GLU A 139 53.13 32.34 8.40
CA GLU A 139 52.14 31.53 9.11
C GLU A 139 50.93 32.40 9.42
N GLY A 140 49.75 31.89 9.17
CA GLY A 140 48.48 32.54 9.47
C GLY A 140 47.52 31.57 10.08
N SER A 141 46.65 32.06 10.91
CA SER A 141 45.51 31.30 11.39
C SER A 141 44.24 32.17 11.33
N ASN A 142 43.11 31.54 11.14
CA ASN A 142 41.81 32.20 11.16
C ASN A 142 40.82 31.42 11.98
N SER A 143 40.01 32.14 12.77
CA SER A 143 38.90 31.59 13.51
C SER A 143 37.67 32.40 13.18
N SER A 144 36.58 31.75 12.83
CA SER A 144 35.31 32.44 12.59
C SER A 144 34.12 31.66 13.11
N LEU A 145 33.17 32.38 13.67
CA LEU A 145 31.80 31.91 13.98
C LEU A 145 30.86 32.78 13.16
N SER A 146 30.02 32.18 12.34
CA SER A 146 29.06 32.89 11.53
C SER A 146 27.65 32.33 11.74
N LEU A 147 26.68 33.23 11.77
CA LEU A 147 25.26 32.97 11.77
C LEU A 147 24.68 33.58 10.50
N SER A 148 23.90 32.83 9.75
CA SER A 148 23.21 33.33 8.55
C SER A 148 21.74 32.95 8.58
N TYR A 149 20.87 33.86 8.10
CA TYR A 149 19.43 33.65 8.04
C TYR A 149 18.87 34.24 6.76
N GLU A 150 18.16 33.42 5.98
CA GLU A 150 17.43 33.85 4.81
C GLU A 150 16.02 34.27 5.20
N LEU A 151 15.62 35.51 4.82
CA LEU A 151 14.28 36.02 5.01
C LEU A 151 13.37 35.52 3.87
N ASP A 152 12.34 34.76 4.18
CA ASP A 152 11.39 34.22 3.20
C ASP A 152 10.33 35.27 2.77
N LEU A 153 10.79 36.33 2.12
CA LEU A 153 9.92 37.44 1.71
C LEU A 153 9.04 37.10 0.49
N PHE A 154 9.48 36.15 -0.33
CA PHE A 154 8.79 35.75 -1.56
C PHE A 154 8.30 34.31 -1.55
N GLY A 155 8.26 33.66 -0.38
CA GLY A 155 7.67 32.36 -0.20
C GLY A 155 8.47 31.19 -0.78
N ARG A 156 9.78 31.36 -1.07
CA ARG A 156 10.65 30.31 -1.57
C ARG A 156 10.78 29.16 -0.58
N LEU A 157 11.16 29.46 0.65
CA LEU A 157 11.28 28.48 1.73
C LEU A 157 9.94 27.86 2.10
N SER A 158 8.88 28.69 2.13
CA SER A 158 7.50 28.23 2.37
C SER A 158 7.04 27.26 1.29
N ALA A 159 7.32 27.51 0.01
CA ALA A 159 6.99 26.60 -1.09
C ALA A 159 7.78 25.28 -0.99
N GLN A 160 9.08 25.33 -0.64
CA GLN A 160 9.92 24.17 -0.42
C GLN A 160 9.40 23.31 0.75
N SER A 161 9.01 23.94 1.86
CA SER A 161 8.42 23.23 3.01
C SER A 161 7.08 22.59 2.65
N ARG A 162 6.18 23.29 1.92
CA ARG A 162 4.92 22.73 1.42
C ARG A 162 5.17 21.50 0.53
N ALA A 163 6.12 21.59 -0.41
CA ALA A 163 6.46 20.46 -1.28
C ALA A 163 6.94 19.25 -0.47
N SER A 164 7.83 19.47 0.50
CA SER A 164 8.34 18.42 1.38
C SER A 164 7.25 17.82 2.27
N TYR A 165 6.33 18.65 2.80
CA TYR A 165 5.18 18.20 3.58
C TYR A 165 4.23 17.31 2.75
N GLU A 166 3.90 17.72 1.51
CA GLU A 166 3.04 16.91 0.64
C GLU A 166 3.71 15.58 0.22
N ARG A 167 5.05 15.55 0.07
CA ARG A 167 5.80 14.29 -0.12
C ARG A 167 5.75 13.38 1.12
N PHE A 168 5.88 13.95 2.31
CA PHE A 168 5.70 13.20 3.56
C PHE A 168 4.30 12.60 3.66
N LYS A 169 3.27 13.39 3.33
CA LYS A 169 1.88 12.96 3.30
C LYS A 169 1.63 11.87 2.24
N ALA A 170 2.22 12.00 1.04
CA ALA A 170 2.16 10.97 0.01
C ALA A 170 2.75 9.65 0.51
N SER A 171 3.90 9.70 1.19
CA SER A 171 4.54 8.50 1.76
C SER A 171 3.69 7.86 2.87
N ALA A 172 2.94 8.65 3.65
CA ALA A 172 2.00 8.12 4.64
C ALA A 172 0.84 7.35 3.98
N TYR A 173 0.33 7.87 2.86
CA TYR A 173 -0.69 7.18 2.06
C TYR A 173 -0.13 5.93 1.37
N ASP A 174 1.11 5.98 0.84
CA ASP A 174 1.78 4.81 0.26
C ASP A 174 1.96 3.68 1.30
N TYR A 175 2.29 4.01 2.55
CA TYR A 175 2.33 3.04 3.66
C TYR A 175 0.96 2.40 3.91
N GLN A 176 -0.12 3.18 3.89
CA GLN A 176 -1.48 2.65 4.08
C GLN A 176 -1.93 1.78 2.91
N ALA A 177 -1.62 2.17 1.66
CA ALA A 177 -1.88 1.35 0.49
C ALA A 177 -1.14 0.01 0.57
N MET A 178 0.13 0.02 0.98
CA MET A 178 0.92 -1.20 1.21
C MET A 178 0.29 -2.07 2.30
N ARG A 179 -0.18 -1.48 3.40
CA ARG A 179 -0.87 -2.23 4.47
C ARG A 179 -2.11 -2.96 3.95
N LEU A 180 -2.94 -2.32 3.13
CA LEU A 180 -4.10 -2.95 2.49
C LEU A 180 -3.69 -4.11 1.57
N THR A 181 -2.66 -3.91 0.76
CA THR A 181 -2.11 -4.95 -0.13
C THR A 181 -1.61 -6.17 0.68
N ILE A 182 -0.95 -5.96 1.80
CA ILE A 182 -0.47 -7.04 2.67
C ILE A 182 -1.64 -7.77 3.33
N ILE A 183 -2.69 -7.07 3.76
CA ILE A 183 -3.92 -7.70 4.30
C ILE A 183 -4.57 -8.59 3.24
N GLU A 184 -4.74 -8.10 2.00
CA GLU A 184 -5.31 -8.86 0.89
C GLU A 184 -4.51 -10.13 0.61
N ARG A 185 -3.19 -10.01 0.42
CA ARG A 185 -2.29 -11.15 0.16
C ARG A 185 -2.30 -12.17 1.31
N THR A 186 -2.36 -11.68 2.56
CA THR A 186 -2.41 -12.57 3.73
C THR A 186 -3.69 -13.39 3.74
N ALA A 187 -4.84 -12.75 3.51
CA ALA A 187 -6.11 -13.44 3.45
C ALA A 187 -6.17 -14.44 2.28
N GLU A 188 -5.66 -14.06 1.09
CA GLU A 188 -5.58 -14.95 -0.07
C GLU A 188 -4.72 -16.19 0.23
N TYR A 189 -3.52 -16.00 0.81
CA TYR A 189 -2.61 -17.12 1.13
C TYR A 189 -3.16 -17.99 2.28
N TYR A 190 -3.83 -17.37 3.27
CA TYR A 190 -4.49 -18.09 4.35
C TYR A 190 -5.61 -19.00 3.82
N TRP A 191 -6.52 -18.50 3.00
CA TRP A 191 -7.61 -19.33 2.46
C TRP A 191 -7.10 -20.37 1.44
N ASN A 192 -6.05 -20.09 0.69
CA ASN A 192 -5.38 -21.11 -0.12
C ASN A 192 -4.76 -22.21 0.74
N TYR A 193 -4.21 -21.89 1.91
CA TYR A 193 -3.68 -22.85 2.85
C TYR A 193 -4.81 -23.68 3.49
N VAL A 194 -5.89 -23.07 3.94
CA VAL A 194 -7.07 -23.76 4.48
C VAL A 194 -7.70 -24.70 3.43
N TYR A 195 -7.83 -24.22 2.19
CA TYR A 195 -8.26 -25.06 1.07
C TYR A 195 -7.35 -26.28 0.87
N ALA A 196 -6.03 -26.10 0.94
CA ALA A 196 -5.09 -27.20 0.75
C ALA A 196 -5.20 -28.26 1.88
N ILE A 197 -5.49 -27.86 3.12
CA ILE A 197 -5.76 -28.77 4.24
C ILE A 197 -7.02 -29.62 3.95
N GLU A 198 -8.13 -28.96 3.59
CA GLU A 198 -9.39 -29.63 3.32
C GLU A 198 -9.31 -30.55 2.09
N ASN A 199 -8.58 -30.11 1.04
CA ASN A 199 -8.35 -30.91 -0.14
C ASN A 199 -7.50 -32.17 0.16
N LEU A 200 -6.46 -32.06 0.99
CA LEU A 200 -5.68 -33.23 1.44
C LEU A 200 -6.54 -34.21 2.26
N LYS A 201 -7.39 -33.70 3.15
CA LYS A 201 -8.33 -34.51 3.92
C LYS A 201 -9.27 -35.25 2.99
N LEU A 202 -9.88 -34.56 2.03
CA LEU A 202 -10.76 -35.16 1.01
C LEU A 202 -10.04 -36.25 0.21
N ALA A 203 -8.79 -36.00 -0.25
CA ALA A 203 -7.99 -36.96 -0.97
C ALA A 203 -7.67 -38.24 -0.14
N LYS A 204 -7.35 -38.06 1.16
CA LYS A 204 -7.12 -39.21 2.08
C LYS A 204 -8.40 -40.02 2.31
N GLU A 205 -9.55 -39.42 2.44
CA GLU A 205 -10.84 -40.09 2.58
C GLU A 205 -11.17 -40.91 1.33
N GLN A 206 -10.92 -40.34 0.14
CA GLN A 206 -11.10 -41.04 -1.14
C GLN A 206 -10.13 -42.24 -1.30
N LEU A 207 -8.85 -42.06 -0.91
CA LEU A 207 -7.87 -43.15 -0.91
C LEU A 207 -8.31 -44.31 0.00
N ALA A 208 -8.77 -43.99 1.23
CA ALA A 208 -9.25 -45.02 2.15
C ALA A 208 -10.47 -45.77 1.59
N THR A 209 -11.37 -45.03 0.91
CA THR A 209 -12.56 -45.63 0.27
C THR A 209 -12.15 -46.54 -0.90
N SER A 210 -11.22 -46.08 -1.76
CA SER A 210 -10.72 -46.88 -2.89
C SER A 210 -9.93 -48.12 -2.43
N GLN A 211 -9.19 -48.06 -1.32
CA GLN A 211 -8.51 -49.17 -0.71
C GLN A 211 -9.49 -50.29 -0.27
N LYS A 212 -10.55 -49.90 0.49
CA LYS A 212 -11.58 -50.85 0.92
C LYS A 212 -12.29 -51.53 -0.27
N ARG A 213 -12.51 -50.80 -1.35
CA ARG A 213 -13.11 -51.29 -2.57
C ARG A 213 -12.19 -52.28 -3.27
N LEU A 214 -10.90 -51.96 -3.40
CA LEU A 214 -9.88 -52.86 -3.97
C LEU A 214 -9.79 -54.18 -3.19
N GLU A 215 -9.80 -54.12 -1.85
CA GLU A 215 -9.81 -55.29 -0.99
C GLU A 215 -11.07 -56.16 -1.22
N LEU A 216 -12.24 -55.55 -1.32
CA LEU A 216 -13.49 -56.27 -1.61
C LEU A 216 -13.46 -56.98 -2.96
N ILE A 217 -13.07 -56.24 -4.03
CA ILE A 217 -12.96 -56.82 -5.38
C ILE A 217 -11.90 -57.94 -5.43
N SER A 218 -10.76 -57.78 -4.72
CA SER A 218 -9.74 -58.84 -4.60
C SER A 218 -10.30 -60.12 -3.97
N GLU A 219 -11.14 -59.99 -2.93
CA GLU A 219 -11.79 -61.19 -2.34
C GLU A 219 -12.85 -61.79 -3.28
N MET A 220 -13.62 -60.98 -3.98
CA MET A 220 -14.60 -61.43 -4.97
C MET A 220 -13.91 -62.15 -6.12
N LEU A 221 -12.74 -61.70 -6.60
CA LEU A 221 -11.95 -62.33 -7.63
C LEU A 221 -11.47 -63.74 -7.16
N LYS A 222 -10.96 -63.87 -5.92
CA LYS A 222 -10.57 -65.16 -5.34
C LYS A 222 -11.70 -66.18 -5.26
N GLN A 223 -12.92 -65.70 -5.03
CA GLN A 223 -14.14 -66.51 -4.95
C GLN A 223 -14.80 -66.77 -6.32
N GLY A 224 -14.23 -66.20 -7.42
CA GLY A 224 -14.80 -66.29 -8.76
C GLY A 224 -16.07 -65.42 -8.98
N ALA A 225 -16.34 -64.48 -8.08
CA ALA A 225 -17.48 -63.55 -8.14
C ALA A 225 -17.16 -62.21 -8.83
N ALA A 226 -15.87 -61.95 -9.16
CA ALA A 226 -15.42 -60.84 -9.96
C ALA A 226 -14.42 -61.37 -11.00
N ASP A 227 -14.20 -60.64 -12.10
CA ASP A 227 -13.21 -60.95 -13.11
C ASP A 227 -11.91 -60.09 -12.98
N GLY A 228 -10.91 -60.42 -13.81
CA GLY A 228 -9.61 -59.72 -13.82
C GLY A 228 -9.75 -58.25 -14.27
N LEU A 229 -10.72 -57.92 -15.13
CA LEU A 229 -10.96 -56.56 -15.59
C LEU A 229 -11.47 -55.68 -14.44
N GLU A 230 -12.41 -56.17 -13.64
CA GLU A 230 -12.96 -55.44 -12.46
C GLU A 230 -11.85 -55.22 -11.43
N TYR A 231 -10.95 -56.17 -11.19
CA TYR A 231 -9.80 -56.00 -10.31
C TYR A 231 -8.83 -54.94 -10.84
N ASP A 232 -8.47 -54.99 -12.13
CA ASP A 232 -7.57 -53.99 -12.71
C ASP A 232 -8.17 -52.60 -12.70
N GLN A 233 -9.47 -52.41 -12.95
CA GLN A 233 -10.19 -51.15 -12.81
C GLN A 233 -10.13 -50.62 -11.38
N ALA A 234 -10.36 -51.45 -10.39
CA ALA A 234 -10.30 -51.05 -8.96
C ALA A 234 -8.87 -50.66 -8.56
N LEU A 235 -7.84 -51.42 -9.08
CA LEU A 235 -6.43 -51.12 -8.82
C LEU A 235 -6.02 -49.78 -9.46
N VAL A 236 -6.39 -49.51 -10.71
CA VAL A 236 -6.12 -48.24 -11.40
C VAL A 236 -6.78 -47.06 -10.62
N ASN A 237 -8.04 -47.20 -10.23
CA ASN A 237 -8.72 -46.18 -9.43
C ASN A 237 -8.01 -45.93 -8.08
N HIS A 238 -7.56 -47.00 -7.41
CA HIS A 238 -6.78 -46.87 -6.18
C HIS A 238 -5.47 -46.08 -6.42
N LYS A 239 -4.74 -46.38 -7.49
CA LYS A 239 -3.49 -45.67 -7.85
C LYS A 239 -3.73 -44.17 -8.19
N ILE A 240 -4.85 -43.84 -8.85
CA ILE A 240 -5.24 -42.46 -9.11
C ILE A 240 -5.47 -41.70 -7.79
N ASN A 241 -6.17 -42.32 -6.83
CA ASN A 241 -6.41 -41.69 -5.51
C ASN A 241 -5.13 -41.57 -4.67
N GLU A 242 -4.18 -42.53 -4.79
CA GLU A 242 -2.84 -42.42 -4.16
C GLU A 242 -2.07 -41.19 -4.71
N GLN A 243 -2.04 -41.03 -6.05
CA GLN A 243 -1.43 -39.85 -6.69
C GLN A 243 -2.09 -38.55 -6.27
N ALA A 244 -3.44 -38.52 -6.09
CA ALA A 244 -4.16 -37.36 -5.62
C ALA A 244 -3.71 -36.94 -4.21
N VAL A 245 -3.43 -37.90 -3.31
CA VAL A 245 -2.90 -37.61 -1.96
C VAL A 245 -1.51 -36.96 -2.04
N TYR A 246 -0.60 -37.52 -2.90
CA TYR A 246 0.73 -36.93 -3.07
C TYR A 246 0.67 -35.48 -3.58
N ASN A 247 -0.17 -35.24 -4.58
CA ASN A 247 -0.37 -33.88 -5.14
C ASN A 247 -0.97 -32.92 -4.11
N ALA A 248 -1.95 -33.34 -3.34
CA ALA A 248 -2.56 -32.54 -2.29
C ALA A 248 -1.57 -32.23 -1.15
N ALA A 249 -0.74 -33.20 -0.74
CA ALA A 249 0.30 -32.98 0.27
C ALA A 249 1.38 -31.98 -0.20
N TYR A 250 1.78 -32.08 -1.47
CA TYR A 250 2.68 -31.11 -2.09
C TYR A 250 2.06 -29.71 -2.09
N SER A 251 0.80 -29.59 -2.52
CA SER A 251 0.07 -28.30 -2.56
C SER A 251 -0.06 -27.69 -1.17
N LEU A 252 -0.31 -28.49 -0.13
CA LEU A 252 -0.36 -28.03 1.26
C LEU A 252 1.00 -27.46 1.71
N THR A 253 2.08 -28.19 1.42
CA THR A 253 3.43 -27.72 1.77
C THR A 253 3.76 -26.41 1.05
N SER A 254 3.42 -26.28 -0.22
CA SER A 254 3.63 -25.06 -1.00
C SER A 254 2.84 -23.88 -0.45
N ALA A 255 1.55 -24.07 -0.11
CA ALA A 255 0.70 -23.03 0.46
C ALA A 255 1.21 -22.56 1.84
N ARG A 256 1.66 -23.51 2.69
CA ARG A 256 2.28 -23.21 3.98
C ARG A 256 3.55 -22.37 3.80
N ASN A 257 4.43 -22.76 2.88
CA ASN A 257 5.67 -22.03 2.62
C ASN A 257 5.39 -20.61 2.11
N ALA A 258 4.38 -20.41 1.26
CA ALA A 258 3.99 -19.10 0.78
C ALA A 258 3.50 -18.19 1.92
N LEU A 259 2.70 -18.73 2.85
CA LEU A 259 2.20 -17.98 4.01
C LEU A 259 3.34 -17.63 4.98
N ASN A 260 4.27 -18.57 5.24
CA ASN A 260 5.45 -18.33 6.08
C ASN A 260 6.38 -17.26 5.47
N ALA A 261 6.60 -17.31 4.15
CA ALA A 261 7.40 -16.30 3.45
C ALA A 261 6.79 -14.90 3.57
N LEU A 262 5.46 -14.79 3.45
CA LEU A 262 4.76 -13.52 3.63
C LEU A 262 4.88 -12.97 5.06
N ALA A 263 4.87 -13.86 6.06
CA ALA A 263 5.10 -13.51 7.46
C ALA A 263 6.59 -13.24 7.79
N SER A 264 7.49 -13.34 6.80
CA SER A 264 8.95 -13.19 6.97
C SER A 264 9.53 -14.08 8.07
N ARG A 265 8.97 -15.29 8.21
CA ARG A 265 9.37 -16.27 9.23
C ARG A 265 10.03 -17.48 8.59
N PHE A 266 11.13 -17.93 9.19
CA PHE A 266 11.81 -19.18 8.83
C PHE A 266 11.24 -20.41 9.55
N THR A 267 10.51 -20.20 10.66
CA THR A 267 9.91 -21.27 11.46
C THR A 267 8.51 -21.59 10.99
N GLU A 268 8.20 -22.88 10.90
CA GLU A 268 6.89 -23.38 10.53
C GLU A 268 5.82 -22.83 11.46
N VAL A 269 4.87 -22.09 10.88
CA VAL A 269 3.59 -21.83 11.55
C VAL A 269 2.76 -23.10 11.37
N ASP A 270 2.71 -23.94 12.39
CA ASP A 270 1.88 -25.14 12.39
C ASP A 270 0.41 -24.75 12.68
N LEU A 271 -0.26 -24.24 11.66
CA LEU A 271 -1.69 -23.92 11.75
C LEU A 271 -2.58 -25.17 11.60
N GLU A 272 -2.02 -26.32 11.18
CA GLU A 272 -2.81 -27.55 10.98
C GLU A 272 -3.52 -28.00 12.23
N LYS A 273 -2.88 -27.87 13.40
CA LYS A 273 -3.47 -28.27 14.69
C LYS A 273 -4.58 -27.35 15.15
N ASP A 274 -4.59 -26.13 14.67
CA ASP A 274 -5.48 -25.07 15.15
C ASP A 274 -6.63 -24.76 14.20
N ILE A 275 -6.57 -25.18 12.93
CA ILE A 275 -7.63 -24.96 11.95
C ILE A 275 -8.69 -26.04 12.14
N LYS A 276 -9.93 -25.62 12.41
CA LYS A 276 -11.09 -26.52 12.52
C LYS A 276 -11.41 -27.12 11.15
N ALA A 277 -11.92 -28.34 11.16
CA ALA A 277 -12.27 -29.12 9.95
C ALA A 277 -13.24 -28.40 8.98
N ASP A 278 -13.93 -27.37 9.39
CA ASP A 278 -14.89 -26.60 8.57
C ASP A 278 -14.53 -25.12 8.51
N ALA A 279 -13.24 -24.77 8.61
CA ALA A 279 -12.79 -23.38 8.68
C ALA A 279 -13.26 -22.52 7.50
N LEU A 280 -13.25 -23.08 6.26
CA LEU A 280 -13.79 -22.36 5.09
C LEU A 280 -15.30 -22.10 5.23
N TYR A 281 -16.08 -23.05 5.75
CA TYR A 281 -17.52 -22.93 5.88
C TYR A 281 -17.96 -22.12 7.10
N SER A 282 -17.08 -21.92 8.09
CA SER A 282 -17.34 -21.09 9.26
C SER A 282 -17.09 -19.59 9.02
N ALA A 283 -16.32 -19.25 7.98
CA ALA A 283 -16.11 -17.86 7.61
C ALA A 283 -17.45 -17.20 7.21
N ALA A 284 -17.78 -16.11 7.87
CA ALA A 284 -19.03 -15.39 7.61
C ALA A 284 -19.03 -14.82 6.19
N LYS A 285 -20.13 -14.99 5.47
CA LYS A 285 -20.36 -14.28 4.21
C LYS A 285 -20.53 -12.79 4.52
N VAL A 286 -19.49 -12.02 4.26
CA VAL A 286 -19.56 -10.56 4.37
C VAL A 286 -20.41 -10.05 3.21
N LYS A 287 -21.52 -9.36 3.53
CA LYS A 287 -22.34 -8.72 2.51
C LYS A 287 -21.67 -7.41 2.08
N VAL A 288 -21.13 -7.40 0.89
CA VAL A 288 -20.59 -6.18 0.27
C VAL A 288 -21.66 -5.57 -0.63
N ALA A 289 -21.83 -4.25 -0.58
CA ALA A 289 -22.75 -3.55 -1.48
C ALA A 289 -22.29 -3.71 -2.93
N THR A 290 -23.16 -4.16 -3.81
CA THR A 290 -22.88 -4.31 -5.24
C THR A 290 -22.90 -2.98 -5.98
N VAL A 291 -23.47 -1.93 -5.39
CA VAL A 291 -23.44 -0.57 -5.90
C VAL A 291 -22.51 0.26 -5.03
N ILE A 292 -21.36 0.61 -5.58
CA ILE A 292 -20.31 1.35 -4.88
C ILE A 292 -20.33 2.80 -5.37
N PRO A 293 -20.61 3.79 -4.49
CA PRO A 293 -20.55 5.19 -4.85
C PRO A 293 -19.12 5.60 -5.27
N SER A 294 -19.00 6.39 -6.32
CA SER A 294 -17.70 6.90 -6.79
C SER A 294 -16.98 7.76 -5.74
N ALA A 295 -17.73 8.32 -4.78
CA ALA A 295 -17.15 9.05 -3.65
C ALA A 295 -16.17 8.20 -2.80
N LEU A 296 -16.37 6.86 -2.76
CA LEU A 296 -15.47 5.96 -2.04
C LEU A 296 -14.08 5.88 -2.66
N LEU A 297 -13.95 6.12 -3.97
CA LEU A 297 -12.63 6.17 -4.62
C LEU A 297 -11.75 7.28 -4.06
N LYS A 298 -12.34 8.41 -3.62
CA LYS A 298 -11.59 9.49 -2.98
C LYS A 298 -10.96 9.08 -1.64
N GLN A 299 -11.40 7.96 -1.08
CA GLN A 299 -10.89 7.43 0.19
C GLN A 299 -9.71 6.47 0.00
N ARG A 300 -9.45 6.02 -1.21
CA ARG A 300 -8.34 5.11 -1.53
C ARG A 300 -6.99 5.76 -1.21
N PRO A 301 -6.14 5.09 -0.41
CA PRO A 301 -4.84 5.65 -0.04
C PRO A 301 -3.92 5.90 -1.25
N ASP A 302 -3.95 5.02 -2.26
CA ASP A 302 -3.14 5.16 -3.47
C ASP A 302 -3.51 6.43 -4.26
N LEU A 303 -4.81 6.75 -4.41
CA LEU A 303 -5.26 7.97 -5.06
C LEU A 303 -4.89 9.22 -4.24
N ARG A 304 -4.99 9.15 -2.92
CA ARG A 304 -4.53 10.23 -2.03
C ARG A 304 -3.03 10.45 -2.13
N SER A 305 -2.24 9.39 -2.31
CA SER A 305 -0.81 9.53 -2.57
C SER A 305 -0.53 10.27 -3.87
N TYR A 306 -1.20 9.89 -4.97
CA TYR A 306 -1.07 10.60 -6.26
C TYR A 306 -1.48 12.07 -6.14
N GLU A 307 -2.57 12.38 -5.43
CA GLU A 307 -3.01 13.75 -5.19
C GLU A 307 -1.94 14.55 -4.43
N SER A 308 -1.37 13.98 -3.35
CA SER A 308 -0.31 14.65 -2.58
C SER A 308 0.97 14.84 -3.41
N LYS A 309 1.36 13.85 -4.25
CA LYS A 309 2.46 14.00 -5.20
C LYS A 309 2.22 15.13 -6.21
N LEU A 310 0.99 15.26 -6.69
CA LEU A 310 0.61 16.37 -7.57
C LEU A 310 0.71 17.72 -6.85
N ARG A 311 0.21 17.82 -5.61
CA ARG A 311 0.32 19.05 -4.78
C ARG A 311 1.77 19.40 -4.51
N ALA A 312 2.64 18.41 -4.26
CA ALA A 312 4.08 18.63 -4.13
C ALA A 312 4.68 19.23 -5.41
N ALA A 313 4.30 18.74 -6.59
CA ALA A 313 4.78 19.27 -7.88
C ALA A 313 4.29 20.71 -8.16
N TYR A 314 3.09 21.08 -7.68
CA TYR A 314 2.64 22.48 -7.69
C TYR A 314 3.54 23.35 -6.81
N ALA A 315 3.81 22.92 -5.58
CA ALA A 315 4.68 23.65 -4.66
C ALA A 315 6.13 23.77 -5.17
N ASP A 316 6.66 22.74 -5.86
CA ASP A 316 7.97 22.82 -6.54
C ASP A 316 7.98 23.89 -7.66
N THR A 317 6.86 24.04 -8.36
CA THR A 317 6.72 25.07 -9.40
C THR A 317 6.65 26.47 -8.78
N ASP A 318 5.97 26.60 -7.61
CA ASP A 318 5.97 27.85 -6.83
C ASP A 318 7.36 28.21 -6.35
N GLU A 319 8.14 27.24 -5.82
CA GLU A 319 9.54 27.43 -5.42
C GLU A 319 10.40 27.89 -6.62
N ALA A 320 10.30 27.21 -7.76
CA ALA A 320 11.04 27.57 -8.97
C ALA A 320 10.66 28.97 -9.49
N THR A 321 9.42 29.40 -9.30
CA THR A 321 8.96 30.73 -9.63
C THR A 321 9.51 31.76 -8.63
N SER A 322 9.54 31.42 -7.34
CA SER A 322 10.09 32.27 -6.29
C SER A 322 11.59 32.52 -6.47
N ASN A 323 12.32 31.62 -7.12
CA ASN A 323 13.75 31.76 -7.42
C ASN A 323 14.06 32.93 -8.38
N PHE A 324 13.08 33.53 -9.05
CA PHE A 324 13.28 34.72 -9.85
C PHE A 324 13.34 36.00 -9.00
N TYR A 325 12.85 35.99 -7.77
CA TYR A 325 12.79 37.15 -6.88
C TYR A 325 14.10 37.33 -6.10
N PRO A 326 14.39 38.57 -5.64
CA PRO A 326 15.56 38.83 -4.82
C PRO A 326 15.54 38.03 -3.52
N GLN A 327 16.70 37.50 -3.13
CA GLN A 327 16.90 36.79 -1.88
C GLN A 327 17.59 37.68 -0.86
N PHE A 328 17.06 37.71 0.37
CA PHE A 328 17.53 38.56 1.45
C PHE A 328 18.17 37.70 2.53
N ASN A 329 19.48 37.85 2.70
CA ASN A 329 20.24 37.15 3.73
C ASN A 329 20.78 38.11 4.76
N ILE A 330 20.52 37.83 6.05
CA ILE A 330 21.13 38.54 7.18
C ILE A 330 22.22 37.62 7.75
N SER A 331 23.38 38.20 8.03
CA SER A 331 24.48 37.45 8.63
C SER A 331 25.11 38.20 9.80
N ALA A 332 25.49 37.48 10.81
CA ALA A 332 26.34 37.93 11.90
C ALA A 332 27.60 37.07 11.93
N ARG A 333 28.75 37.73 12.07
CA ARG A 333 30.04 37.03 12.11
C ARG A 333 30.92 37.58 13.23
N ILE A 334 31.56 36.69 13.93
CA ILE A 334 32.68 36.99 14.82
C ILE A 334 33.90 36.31 14.22
N ASN A 335 34.95 37.05 13.98
CA ASN A 335 36.17 36.49 13.41
C ASN A 335 37.44 37.09 14.03
N SER A 336 38.50 36.33 13.95
CA SER A 336 39.85 36.77 14.24
C SER A 336 40.80 36.18 13.18
N ALA A 337 41.71 36.95 12.64
CA ALA A 337 42.66 36.50 11.64
C ALA A 337 44.06 37.05 12.01
N ASP A 338 44.94 36.20 12.51
CA ASP A 338 46.33 36.47 12.85
C ASP A 338 47.06 35.16 13.18
N SER A 339 48.35 35.18 13.33
CA SER A 339 49.15 34.04 13.78
C SER A 339 48.72 33.49 15.15
N THR A 340 47.99 34.29 15.95
CA THR A 340 47.45 33.97 17.27
C THR A 340 45.92 33.98 17.34
N SER A 341 45.26 33.69 16.21
CA SER A 341 43.80 33.90 16.04
C SER A 341 42.96 33.14 17.07
N LEU A 342 43.35 31.94 17.52
CA LEU A 342 42.66 31.19 18.54
C LEU A 342 42.59 31.93 19.87
N THR A 343 43.72 32.55 20.32
CA THR A 343 43.73 33.30 21.58
C THR A 343 42.98 34.61 21.42
N ARG A 344 43.20 35.33 20.29
CA ARG A 344 42.51 36.60 20.01
C ARG A 344 41.00 36.45 19.77
N PHE A 345 40.56 35.31 19.31
CA PHE A 345 39.12 35.05 19.19
C PHE A 345 38.34 35.21 20.52
N PHE A 346 38.99 34.90 21.64
CA PHE A 346 38.43 35.06 22.98
C PHE A 346 38.80 36.39 23.63
N THR A 347 39.92 37.00 23.25
CA THR A 347 40.42 38.21 23.93
C THR A 347 40.12 39.48 23.16
N ASP A 348 40.05 39.42 21.83
CA ASP A 348 39.85 40.60 20.94
C ASP A 348 39.12 40.20 19.67
N PRO A 349 37.82 39.70 19.79
CA PRO A 349 37.04 39.32 18.64
C PRO A 349 36.54 40.51 17.84
N VAL A 350 36.53 40.40 16.51
CA VAL A 350 35.93 41.37 15.61
C VAL A 350 34.52 40.89 15.22
N GLY A 351 33.49 41.62 15.63
CA GLY A 351 32.10 41.37 15.26
C GLY A 351 31.69 42.15 14.01
N ALA A 352 30.98 41.51 13.09
CA ALA A 352 30.42 42.12 11.90
C ALA A 352 28.96 41.68 11.71
N LEU A 353 28.10 42.64 11.42
CA LEU A 353 26.72 42.39 10.97
C LEU A 353 26.62 42.78 9.51
N GLY A 354 26.00 41.95 8.70
CA GLY A 354 25.80 42.17 7.27
C GLY A 354 24.43 41.79 6.81
N ALA A 355 23.97 42.44 5.76
CA ALA A 355 22.82 42.06 5.00
C ALA A 355 23.22 41.99 3.51
N VAL A 356 22.83 40.91 2.85
CA VAL A 356 23.15 40.69 1.42
C VAL A 356 21.85 40.48 0.68
N ILE A 357 21.67 41.21 -0.41
CA ILE A 357 20.56 41.01 -1.35
C ILE A 357 21.17 40.39 -2.62
N THR A 358 20.72 39.20 -2.96
CA THR A 358 21.07 38.50 -4.18
C THR A 358 19.98 38.70 -5.22
N PHE A 359 20.33 38.90 -6.48
CA PHE A 359 19.40 39.10 -7.59
C PHE A 359 19.50 37.93 -8.57
N PRO A 360 18.83 36.79 -8.35
CA PRO A 360 18.96 35.59 -9.17
C PRO A 360 18.46 35.80 -10.61
N PHE A 361 17.51 36.71 -10.84
CA PHE A 361 16.93 37.00 -12.15
C PHE A 361 17.97 37.41 -13.20
N LEU A 362 19.21 37.80 -12.83
CA LEU A 362 20.29 38.02 -13.74
C LEU A 362 20.69 36.76 -14.51
N ASN A 363 20.38 35.58 -13.96
CA ASN A 363 20.54 34.27 -14.61
C ASN A 363 19.25 33.78 -15.24
N PHE A 364 18.47 34.68 -15.88
CA PHE A 364 17.13 34.42 -16.38
C PHE A 364 17.02 33.14 -17.20
N ASN A 365 17.96 32.88 -18.13
CA ASN A 365 17.90 31.67 -18.95
C ASN A 365 17.97 30.37 -18.12
N GLN A 366 18.84 30.32 -17.12
CA GLN A 366 18.96 29.16 -16.24
C GLN A 366 17.71 28.96 -15.44
N LEU A 367 17.18 30.01 -14.83
CA LEU A 367 15.95 29.95 -14.02
C LEU A 367 14.71 29.57 -14.87
N SER A 368 14.64 30.10 -16.10
CA SER A 368 13.57 29.76 -17.04
C SER A 368 13.57 28.26 -17.38
N ILE A 369 14.74 27.67 -17.68
CA ILE A 369 14.89 26.23 -17.95
C ILE A 369 14.53 25.40 -16.70
N GLN A 370 14.98 25.81 -15.52
CA GLN A 370 14.64 25.13 -14.27
C GLN A 370 13.14 25.14 -14.01
N ARG A 371 12.48 26.30 -14.19
CA ARG A 371 11.03 26.42 -14.04
C ARG A 371 10.28 25.58 -15.07
N GLU A 372 10.71 25.58 -16.33
CA GLU A 372 10.14 24.72 -17.38
C GLU A 372 10.24 23.25 -16.99
N GLY A 373 11.37 22.82 -16.43
CA GLY A 373 11.55 21.47 -15.90
C GLY A 373 10.56 21.10 -14.79
N THR A 374 10.20 22.05 -13.92
CA THR A 374 9.16 21.80 -12.89
C THR A 374 7.76 21.77 -13.47
N LEU A 375 7.45 22.55 -14.51
CA LEU A 375 6.17 22.51 -15.23
C LEU A 375 5.96 21.13 -15.88
N VAL A 376 7.01 20.58 -16.54
CA VAL A 376 6.95 19.23 -17.11
C VAL A 376 6.70 18.17 -16.03
N LYS A 377 7.39 18.26 -14.88
CA LYS A 377 7.14 17.34 -13.74
C LYS A 377 5.73 17.47 -13.18
N LYS A 378 5.20 18.69 -13.10
CA LYS A 378 3.81 18.93 -12.68
C LYS A 378 2.81 18.29 -13.65
N ASP A 379 3.02 18.45 -14.96
CA ASP A 379 2.16 17.82 -15.96
C ASP A 379 2.25 16.29 -15.89
N GLN A 380 3.43 15.73 -15.65
CA GLN A 380 3.60 14.29 -15.42
C GLN A 380 2.81 13.84 -14.19
N ALA A 381 2.95 14.52 -13.05
CA ALA A 381 2.20 14.17 -11.83
C ALA A 381 0.67 14.26 -12.03
N ARG A 382 0.19 15.21 -12.86
CA ARG A 382 -1.21 15.31 -13.24
C ARG A 382 -1.68 14.09 -14.04
N LEU A 383 -0.87 13.64 -15.01
CA LEU A 383 -1.16 12.45 -15.80
C LEU A 383 -1.11 11.18 -14.95
N ASP A 384 -0.17 11.08 -14.02
CA ASP A 384 -0.07 9.95 -13.08
C ASP A 384 -1.30 9.86 -12.18
N PHE A 385 -1.80 10.98 -11.67
CA PHE A 385 -3.05 11.03 -10.90
C PHE A 385 -4.26 10.63 -11.76
N ALA A 386 -4.38 11.14 -12.98
CA ALA A 386 -5.47 10.81 -13.89
C ALA A 386 -5.46 9.31 -14.25
N ASN A 387 -4.30 8.76 -14.56
CA ASN A 387 -4.13 7.34 -14.88
C ASN A 387 -4.42 6.45 -13.65
N GLY A 388 -3.92 6.84 -12.46
CA GLY A 388 -4.24 6.18 -11.21
C GLY A 388 -5.74 6.12 -10.94
N PHE A 389 -6.44 7.23 -11.18
CA PHE A 389 -7.90 7.30 -11.04
C PHE A 389 -8.62 6.35 -12.00
N ILE A 390 -8.27 6.35 -13.30
CA ILE A 390 -8.87 5.44 -14.30
C ILE A 390 -8.60 3.97 -13.91
N THR A 391 -7.39 3.66 -13.44
CA THR A 391 -7.01 2.32 -12.99
C THR A 391 -7.84 1.88 -11.78
N ALA A 392 -8.03 2.76 -10.80
CA ALA A 392 -8.85 2.48 -9.62
C ALA A 392 -10.32 2.24 -9.99
N VAL A 393 -10.88 3.03 -10.91
CA VAL A 393 -12.23 2.83 -11.47
C VAL A 393 -12.38 1.46 -12.10
N LYS A 394 -11.43 1.11 -12.98
CA LYS A 394 -11.40 -0.21 -13.65
C LYS A 394 -11.30 -1.33 -12.62
N GLU A 395 -10.38 -1.22 -11.68
CA GLU A 395 -10.17 -2.25 -10.64
C GLU A 395 -11.45 -2.52 -9.85
N VAL A 396 -12.10 -1.48 -9.32
CA VAL A 396 -13.36 -1.65 -8.56
C VAL A 396 -14.43 -2.31 -9.42
N SER A 397 -14.57 -1.89 -10.68
CA SER A 397 -15.54 -2.51 -11.61
C SER A 397 -15.22 -4.01 -11.81
N ASP A 398 -13.97 -4.36 -12.05
CA ASP A 398 -13.54 -5.74 -12.25
C ASP A 398 -13.81 -6.59 -10.96
N ARG A 399 -13.53 -6.05 -9.76
CA ARG A 399 -13.76 -6.75 -8.50
C ARG A 399 -15.25 -6.96 -8.17
N VAL A 400 -16.11 -6.00 -8.51
CA VAL A 400 -17.57 -6.16 -8.38
C VAL A 400 -18.06 -7.29 -9.27
N ASN A 401 -17.61 -7.31 -10.54
CA ASN A 401 -17.97 -8.37 -11.48
C ASN A 401 -17.41 -9.74 -11.06
N GLU A 402 -16.15 -9.78 -10.56
CA GLU A 402 -15.51 -11.00 -10.03
C GLU A 402 -16.33 -11.56 -8.85
N LEU A 403 -16.69 -10.73 -7.86
CA LEU A 403 -17.49 -11.17 -6.71
C LEU A 403 -18.85 -11.71 -7.14
N SER A 404 -19.56 -11.00 -8.04
CA SER A 404 -20.85 -11.44 -8.55
C SER A 404 -20.75 -12.80 -9.27
N ASN A 405 -19.73 -12.98 -10.11
CA ASN A 405 -19.49 -14.24 -10.80
C ASN A 405 -19.16 -15.37 -9.83
N GLN A 406 -18.30 -15.12 -8.82
CA GLN A 406 -17.94 -16.14 -7.84
C GLN A 406 -19.13 -16.56 -6.95
N ASP A 407 -20.03 -15.64 -6.61
CA ASP A 407 -21.25 -16.00 -5.88
C ASP A 407 -22.19 -16.88 -6.71
N LEU A 408 -22.37 -16.57 -8.01
CA LEU A 408 -23.15 -17.41 -8.92
C LEU A 408 -22.53 -18.80 -9.08
N LEU A 409 -21.21 -18.89 -9.26
CA LEU A 409 -20.50 -20.16 -9.40
C LEU A 409 -20.57 -21.00 -8.12
N PHE A 410 -20.38 -20.38 -6.95
CA PHE A 410 -20.49 -21.07 -5.67
C PHE A 410 -21.89 -21.68 -5.48
N ASN A 411 -22.95 -20.92 -5.76
CA ASN A 411 -24.32 -21.41 -5.65
C ASN A 411 -24.59 -22.54 -6.66
N SER A 412 -24.07 -22.46 -7.89
CA SER A 412 -24.19 -23.49 -8.90
C SER A 412 -23.47 -24.79 -8.50
N TYR A 413 -22.20 -24.69 -8.06
CA TYR A 413 -21.41 -25.87 -7.64
C TYR A 413 -21.98 -26.51 -6.36
N LYS A 414 -22.58 -25.73 -5.47
CA LYS A 414 -23.31 -26.28 -4.32
C LYS A 414 -24.49 -27.15 -4.75
N GLN A 415 -25.28 -26.69 -5.73
CA GLN A 415 -26.38 -27.49 -6.29
C GLN A 415 -25.86 -28.71 -7.04
N GLU A 416 -24.79 -28.58 -7.83
CA GLU A 416 -24.13 -29.71 -8.51
C GLU A 416 -23.68 -30.76 -7.49
N LEU A 417 -23.09 -30.37 -6.38
CA LEU A 417 -22.68 -31.28 -5.30
C LEU A 417 -23.87 -32.04 -4.73
N GLU A 418 -24.95 -31.34 -4.36
CA GLU A 418 -26.17 -31.97 -3.81
C GLU A 418 -26.79 -33.00 -4.77
N LEU A 419 -26.81 -32.69 -6.07
CA LEU A 419 -27.33 -33.59 -7.10
C LEU A 419 -26.42 -34.80 -7.31
N THR A 420 -25.12 -34.58 -7.38
CA THR A 420 -24.11 -35.61 -7.60
C THR A 420 -24.03 -36.57 -6.40
N GLU A 421 -24.16 -36.05 -5.19
CA GLU A 421 -24.20 -36.86 -3.96
C GLU A 421 -25.40 -37.80 -3.94
N ARG A 422 -26.61 -37.30 -4.27
CA ARG A 422 -27.79 -38.12 -4.44
C ARG A 422 -27.65 -39.17 -5.54
N ASN A 423 -27.01 -38.82 -6.66
CA ASN A 423 -26.77 -39.77 -7.75
C ASN A 423 -25.80 -40.87 -7.32
N TYR A 424 -24.72 -40.55 -6.65
CA TYR A 424 -23.75 -41.51 -6.15
C TYR A 424 -24.43 -42.48 -5.17
N GLN A 425 -25.22 -42.02 -4.23
CA GLN A 425 -25.97 -42.87 -3.26
C GLN A 425 -26.91 -43.85 -3.98
N ARG A 426 -27.60 -43.44 -5.05
CA ARG A 426 -28.48 -44.31 -5.83
C ARG A 426 -27.73 -45.36 -6.60
N ILE A 427 -26.58 -45.00 -7.21
CA ILE A 427 -25.75 -45.97 -7.95
C ILE A 427 -25.07 -46.95 -7.00
N GLU A 428 -24.62 -46.51 -5.84
CA GLU A 428 -24.04 -47.36 -4.80
C GLU A 428 -25.07 -48.40 -4.29
N GLU A 429 -26.33 -47.99 -4.06
CA GLU A 429 -27.41 -48.91 -3.68
C GLU A 429 -27.70 -49.93 -4.81
N ARG A 430 -27.81 -49.44 -6.07
CA ARG A 430 -28.02 -50.33 -7.21
C ARG A 430 -26.85 -51.34 -7.38
N TYR A 431 -25.60 -50.90 -7.21
CA TYR A 431 -24.45 -51.77 -7.26
C TYR A 431 -24.50 -52.86 -6.18
N ARG A 432 -24.86 -52.51 -4.95
CA ARG A 432 -25.08 -53.49 -3.84
C ARG A 432 -26.13 -54.53 -4.14
N LEU A 433 -27.15 -54.18 -4.91
CA LEU A 433 -28.23 -55.03 -5.35
C LEU A 433 -27.98 -55.76 -6.66
N GLY A 434 -26.76 -55.59 -7.25
CA GLY A 434 -26.39 -56.24 -8.53
C GLY A 434 -27.01 -55.55 -9.78
N GLY A 435 -27.63 -54.39 -9.61
CA GLY A 435 -28.32 -53.62 -10.69
C GLY A 435 -27.50 -52.53 -11.32
N ALA A 436 -26.21 -52.37 -10.97
CA ALA A 436 -25.24 -51.51 -11.63
C ALA A 436 -23.87 -52.18 -11.69
N SER A 437 -23.05 -51.80 -12.65
CA SER A 437 -21.69 -52.26 -12.81
C SER A 437 -20.70 -51.55 -11.87
N LEU A 438 -19.54 -52.14 -11.64
CA LEU A 438 -18.44 -51.49 -10.93
C LEU A 438 -18.00 -50.21 -11.64
N SER A 439 -17.95 -50.19 -12.98
CA SER A 439 -17.60 -48.98 -13.76
C SER A 439 -18.55 -47.84 -13.49
N GLU A 440 -19.89 -48.08 -13.48
CA GLU A 440 -20.88 -47.03 -13.15
C GLU A 440 -20.69 -46.49 -11.73
N LEU A 441 -20.32 -47.34 -10.78
CA LEU A 441 -20.06 -46.90 -9.39
C LEU A 441 -18.76 -46.06 -9.31
N LEU A 442 -17.69 -46.45 -10.04
CA LEU A 442 -16.44 -45.68 -10.07
C LEU A 442 -16.63 -44.33 -10.74
N ASP A 443 -17.35 -44.25 -11.84
CA ASP A 443 -17.67 -42.98 -12.55
C ASP A 443 -18.49 -42.04 -11.66
N ALA A 444 -19.45 -42.59 -10.92
CA ALA A 444 -20.24 -41.79 -9.96
C ALA A 444 -19.39 -41.32 -8.76
N ALA A 445 -18.47 -42.11 -8.27
CA ALA A 445 -17.53 -41.73 -7.20
C ALA A 445 -16.55 -40.66 -7.66
N ASP A 446 -16.03 -40.72 -8.88
CA ASP A 446 -15.17 -39.70 -9.45
C ASP A 446 -15.92 -38.39 -9.70
N SER A 447 -17.17 -38.50 -10.16
CA SER A 447 -18.05 -37.31 -10.31
C SER A 447 -18.31 -36.61 -8.95
N LEU A 448 -18.59 -37.38 -7.91
CA LEU A 448 -18.79 -36.86 -6.54
C LEU A 448 -17.51 -36.21 -6.00
N ARG A 449 -16.36 -36.84 -6.20
CA ARG A 449 -15.07 -36.26 -5.81
C ARG A 449 -14.82 -34.92 -6.50
N SER A 450 -15.05 -34.86 -7.82
CA SER A 450 -14.93 -33.64 -8.61
C SER A 450 -15.86 -32.54 -8.11
N ALA A 451 -17.13 -32.86 -7.86
CA ALA A 451 -18.13 -31.90 -7.35
C ALA A 451 -17.77 -31.37 -5.95
N LYS A 452 -17.28 -32.23 -5.03
CA LYS A 452 -16.78 -31.82 -3.71
C LYS A 452 -15.63 -30.82 -3.83
N ASN A 453 -14.64 -31.14 -4.69
CA ASN A 453 -13.48 -30.27 -4.88
C ASN A 453 -13.86 -28.92 -5.53
N LYS A 454 -14.75 -28.93 -6.56
CA LYS A 454 -15.25 -27.69 -7.19
C LYS A 454 -15.97 -26.80 -6.18
N ASN A 455 -16.84 -27.37 -5.34
CA ASN A 455 -17.56 -26.60 -4.32
C ASN A 455 -16.61 -26.01 -3.27
N LEU A 456 -15.60 -26.76 -2.83
CA LEU A 456 -14.59 -26.30 -1.89
C LEU A 456 -13.77 -25.15 -2.50
N MET A 457 -13.34 -25.29 -3.75
CA MET A 457 -12.59 -24.28 -4.47
C MET A 457 -13.42 -23.00 -4.68
N ALA A 458 -14.68 -23.15 -5.12
CA ALA A 458 -15.57 -22.00 -5.36
C ALA A 458 -15.86 -21.22 -4.06
N HIS A 459 -15.96 -21.90 -2.92
CA HIS A 459 -16.12 -21.22 -1.63
C HIS A 459 -14.90 -20.39 -1.27
N LYS A 460 -13.68 -20.96 -1.41
CA LYS A 460 -12.42 -20.23 -1.24
C LYS A 460 -12.35 -19.01 -2.17
N ASP A 461 -12.67 -19.19 -3.46
CA ASP A 461 -12.60 -18.11 -4.46
C ASP A 461 -13.59 -16.99 -4.16
N LEU A 462 -14.78 -17.31 -3.63
CA LEU A 462 -15.75 -16.31 -3.16
C LEU A 462 -15.20 -15.48 -1.99
N LEU A 463 -14.55 -16.12 -1.00
CA LEU A 463 -13.93 -15.41 0.12
C LEU A 463 -12.79 -14.49 -0.35
N ILE A 464 -11.96 -14.97 -1.28
CA ILE A 464 -10.88 -14.19 -1.89
C ILE A 464 -11.44 -13.01 -2.69
N ALA A 465 -12.48 -13.20 -3.50
CA ALA A 465 -13.12 -12.12 -4.24
C ALA A 465 -13.73 -11.06 -3.31
N THR A 466 -14.26 -11.49 -2.16
CA THR A 466 -14.82 -10.58 -1.16
C THR A 466 -13.74 -9.66 -0.57
N ILE A 467 -12.61 -10.21 -0.11
CA ILE A 467 -11.53 -9.39 0.46
C ILE A 467 -10.92 -8.46 -0.60
N LYS A 468 -10.74 -8.93 -1.84
CA LYS A 468 -10.23 -8.13 -2.96
C LYS A 468 -11.13 -6.93 -3.27
N LEU A 469 -12.45 -7.10 -3.20
CA LEU A 469 -13.35 -5.96 -3.36
C LEU A 469 -13.26 -4.99 -2.17
N MET A 470 -13.18 -5.50 -0.93
CA MET A 470 -13.04 -4.65 0.26
C MET A 470 -11.76 -3.82 0.22
N THR A 471 -10.64 -4.40 -0.22
CA THR A 471 -9.36 -3.67 -0.36
C THR A 471 -9.40 -2.68 -1.51
N ALA A 472 -10.02 -3.04 -2.65
CA ALA A 472 -10.15 -2.16 -3.81
C ALA A 472 -10.99 -0.90 -3.55
N VAL A 473 -11.93 -0.95 -2.59
CA VAL A 473 -12.68 0.25 -2.14
C VAL A 473 -11.97 1.02 -1.02
N GLY A 474 -10.76 0.62 -0.63
CA GLY A 474 -9.97 1.32 0.38
C GLY A 474 -10.05 0.75 1.79
N GLY A 475 -10.52 -0.49 1.96
CA GLY A 475 -10.53 -1.19 3.26
C GLY A 475 -11.71 -0.85 4.17
N GLY A 476 -12.81 -0.32 3.64
CA GLY A 476 -14.02 0.03 4.37
C GLY A 476 -14.29 1.54 4.42
N THR A 477 -15.51 1.91 4.79
CA THR A 477 -15.89 3.32 4.88
C THR A 477 -15.21 4.00 6.06
N PHE A 478 -14.14 4.71 5.80
CA PHE A 478 -13.48 5.62 6.74
C PHE A 478 -14.26 6.93 6.95
N GLU A 479 -15.58 6.89 6.94
CA GLU A 479 -16.42 8.09 6.85
C GLU A 479 -16.25 9.05 8.05
N ASN A 480 -15.77 8.57 9.20
CA ASN A 480 -15.58 9.40 10.39
C ASN A 480 -14.12 9.80 10.69
N GLN A 481 -13.12 9.27 9.97
CA GLN A 481 -11.72 9.69 10.15
C GLN A 481 -11.25 10.68 9.07
N LEU A 482 -12.07 10.94 8.06
CA LEU A 482 -11.69 11.75 6.88
C LEU A 482 -12.24 13.17 6.87
N GLN A 483 -12.96 13.59 7.88
CA GLN A 483 -13.13 15.04 8.11
C GLN A 483 -11.82 15.70 8.54
N ASP A 484 -10.90 14.92 9.13
CA ASP A 484 -9.54 15.36 9.37
C ASP A 484 -8.61 14.58 8.44
N THR A 485 -8.01 15.28 7.50
CA THR A 485 -6.84 14.86 6.72
C THR A 485 -6.01 13.88 7.53
N ILE A 486 -5.70 12.70 6.94
CA ILE A 486 -4.74 11.78 7.56
C ILE A 486 -3.55 12.62 8.03
N ASN A 487 -3.35 12.67 9.34
CA ASN A 487 -2.17 13.32 9.88
C ASN A 487 -1.00 12.36 9.63
N PRO A 488 -0.03 12.71 8.75
CA PRO A 488 1.08 11.84 8.44
C PRO A 488 1.86 11.43 9.69
N GLN A 489 1.90 12.30 10.71
CA GLN A 489 2.54 12.01 11.99
C GLN A 489 1.80 10.89 12.75
N GLN A 490 0.47 10.91 12.77
CA GLN A 490 -0.32 9.84 13.40
C GLN A 490 -0.12 8.49 12.69
N THR A 491 -0.03 8.50 11.36
CA THR A 491 0.29 7.30 10.58
C THR A 491 1.68 6.77 10.93
N LEU A 492 2.66 7.65 11.05
CA LEU A 492 4.02 7.30 11.45
C LEU A 492 4.05 6.73 12.86
N ASP A 493 3.39 7.37 13.82
CA ASP A 493 3.35 6.94 15.22
C ASP A 493 2.65 5.58 15.36
N ALA A 494 1.56 5.35 14.63
CA ALA A 494 0.87 4.07 14.57
C ALA A 494 1.76 2.98 13.95
N ALA A 495 2.44 3.28 12.84
CA ALA A 495 3.38 2.37 12.20
C ALA A 495 4.57 2.04 13.11
N LYS A 496 5.13 3.04 13.80
CA LYS A 496 6.20 2.88 14.78
C LYS A 496 5.79 1.94 15.93
N LYS A 497 4.59 2.12 16.49
CA LYS A 497 4.07 1.26 17.55
C LYS A 497 3.99 -0.21 17.13
N VAL A 498 3.59 -0.49 15.88
CA VAL A 498 3.56 -1.86 15.33
C VAL A 498 4.98 -2.45 15.24
N HIS A 499 5.97 -1.67 14.78
CA HIS A 499 7.34 -2.16 14.59
C HIS A 499 8.15 -2.23 15.90
N ASP A 500 7.98 -1.30 16.84
CA ASP A 500 8.65 -1.33 18.15
C ASP A 500 8.22 -2.54 18.99
N THR A 501 6.94 -2.97 18.87
CA THR A 501 6.44 -4.17 19.56
C THR A 501 7.09 -5.45 19.03
N THR A 502 7.61 -5.43 17.81
CA THR A 502 8.26 -6.57 17.14
C THR A 502 9.74 -6.67 17.50
N ALA A 503 10.41 -5.54 17.76
CA ALA A 503 11.83 -5.50 18.13
C ALA A 503 12.09 -5.99 19.55
N GLN A 504 11.06 -6.10 20.40
CA GLN A 504 11.13 -6.59 21.78
C GLN A 504 10.75 -8.08 21.93
N ARG A 505 10.42 -8.76 20.85
CA ARG A 505 10.17 -10.21 20.81
C ARG A 505 11.26 -10.93 20.02
#